data_75ac752aa63eddf41d371af1c4d2fa8d
#
_entry.id   75ac752aa63eddf41d371af1c4d2fa8d
#
_cell.length_a   1.000
_cell.length_b   1.000
_cell.length_c   1.000
_cell.angle_alpha   90.00
_cell.angle_beta   90.00
_cell.angle_gamma   90.00
#
_symmetry.space_group_name_H-M   'P 1'
#
loop_
_entity.id
_entity.type
_entity.pdbx_description
1 polymer ?
#
loop_
_entity_poly.entity_id
_entity_poly.type
_entity_poly.pdbx_seq_one_letter_code
_entity_poly.pdbx_strand_id
1 'polypeptide(L)'
;ANMAPEFGATAAMFAIDEQTLSYMSVTGRTKEQVELTRAYAKEQGLWANQFADAKFDRTLNFDLSTVVLSMAGPSDPHQRISLSNLQDLGLAKSNWSPAEAGIPDGAVLIAAITSCTNTSNPRSVIAAGLLAKKAVEKGLVRKDWVKTSFAPGSKAVEKYLNAANLLKPLADLGFGII
;
A
#
# COMPACT_ATOMS: atom_id res chain seq x y z
N ALA A 1 7.84 -1.68 -11.06
CA ALA A 1 9.02 -0.94 -11.56
C ALA A 1 9.42 0.19 -10.61
N ASN A 2 8.47 0.99 -10.15
CA ASN A 2 8.72 2.12 -9.24
C ASN A 2 9.45 1.75 -7.94
N MET A 3 9.28 0.53 -7.46
CA MET A 3 9.90 0.02 -6.23
C MET A 3 11.25 -0.70 -6.47
N ALA A 4 11.85 -0.58 -7.65
CA ALA A 4 13.13 -1.22 -7.94
C ALA A 4 14.22 -0.90 -6.91
N PRO A 5 14.42 0.37 -6.45
CA PRO A 5 15.40 0.69 -5.43
C PRO A 5 15.16 -0.03 -4.10
N GLU A 6 13.90 -0.17 -3.69
CA GLU A 6 13.53 -0.79 -2.42
C GLU A 6 13.88 -2.28 -2.37
N PHE A 7 13.79 -3.00 -3.48
CA PHE A 7 14.23 -4.40 -3.55
C PHE A 7 15.64 -4.60 -4.13
N GLY A 8 16.42 -3.52 -4.27
CA GLY A 8 17.82 -3.58 -4.62
C GLY A 8 18.12 -3.78 -6.10
N ALA A 9 17.18 -3.48 -7.01
CA ALA A 9 17.41 -3.54 -8.45
C ALA A 9 17.75 -2.16 -9.02
N THR A 10 18.62 -2.12 -10.02
CA THR A 10 18.94 -0.90 -10.77
C THR A 10 17.76 -0.40 -11.59
N ALA A 11 17.02 -1.34 -12.17
CA ALA A 11 15.80 -1.07 -12.93
C ALA A 11 14.86 -2.27 -12.85
N ALA A 12 13.58 -2.04 -13.07
CA ALA A 12 12.58 -3.09 -13.21
C ALA A 12 11.62 -2.74 -14.36
N MET A 13 11.32 -3.72 -15.19
CA MET A 13 10.43 -3.57 -16.32
C MET A 13 9.26 -4.53 -16.19
N PHE A 14 8.07 -4.03 -16.44
CA PHE A 14 6.84 -4.79 -16.53
C PHE A 14 6.21 -4.60 -17.89
N ALA A 15 5.60 -5.64 -18.41
CA ALA A 15 4.88 -5.57 -19.66
C ALA A 15 3.71 -4.56 -19.58
N ILE A 16 3.45 -3.87 -20.68
CA ILE A 16 2.30 -2.99 -20.83
C ILE A 16 1.10 -3.83 -21.29
N ASP A 17 -0.04 -3.66 -20.63
CA ASP A 17 -1.28 -4.41 -20.88
C ASP A 17 -2.54 -3.53 -20.78
N GLU A 18 -3.70 -4.14 -20.89
CA GLU A 18 -4.98 -3.44 -20.77
C GLU A 18 -5.21 -2.83 -19.37
N GLN A 19 -4.61 -3.40 -18.31
CA GLN A 19 -4.70 -2.83 -16.96
C GLN A 19 -3.92 -1.51 -16.88
N THR A 20 -2.77 -1.45 -17.56
CA THR A 20 -1.99 -0.21 -17.69
C THR A 20 -2.81 0.88 -18.36
N LEU A 21 -3.51 0.56 -19.45
CA LEU A 21 -4.34 1.52 -20.17
C LEU A 21 -5.57 1.95 -19.38
N SER A 22 -6.18 1.00 -18.66
CA SER A 22 -7.28 1.30 -17.73
C SER A 22 -6.84 2.27 -16.63
N TYR A 23 -5.66 2.04 -16.05
CA TYR A 23 -5.08 2.96 -15.06
C TYR A 23 -4.82 4.35 -15.65
N MET A 24 -4.29 4.45 -16.86
CA MET A 24 -4.09 5.73 -17.54
C MET A 24 -5.40 6.50 -17.70
N SER A 25 -6.47 5.81 -18.10
CA SER A 25 -7.81 6.41 -18.23
C SER A 25 -8.35 6.92 -16.89
N VAL A 26 -8.26 6.10 -15.84
CA VAL A 26 -8.73 6.47 -14.48
C VAL A 26 -7.93 7.64 -13.91
N THR A 27 -6.65 7.75 -14.27
CA THR A 27 -5.77 8.83 -13.81
C THR A 27 -5.80 10.08 -14.70
N GLY A 28 -6.75 10.16 -15.63
CA GLY A 28 -7.07 11.38 -16.36
C GLY A 28 -6.28 11.60 -17.66
N ARG A 29 -5.71 10.54 -18.25
CA ARG A 29 -5.13 10.62 -19.60
C ARG A 29 -6.24 10.65 -20.62
N THR A 30 -6.03 11.41 -21.70
CA THR A 30 -7.00 11.49 -22.77
C THR A 30 -7.09 10.17 -23.53
N LYS A 31 -8.20 9.96 -24.24
CA LYS A 31 -8.40 8.77 -25.06
C LYS A 31 -7.28 8.62 -26.11
N GLU A 32 -6.88 9.71 -26.72
CA GLU A 32 -5.81 9.76 -27.73
C GLU A 32 -4.46 9.31 -27.14
N GLN A 33 -4.14 9.76 -25.91
CA GLN A 33 -2.93 9.34 -25.22
C GLN A 33 -2.94 7.84 -24.89
N VAL A 34 -4.08 7.32 -24.48
CA VAL A 34 -4.24 5.89 -24.18
C VAL A 34 -4.07 5.04 -25.45
N GLU A 35 -4.71 5.43 -26.56
CA GLU A 35 -4.57 4.73 -27.83
C GLU A 35 -3.15 4.85 -28.44
N LEU A 36 -2.52 6.01 -28.31
CA LEU A 36 -1.13 6.19 -28.70
C LEU A 36 -0.20 5.25 -27.91
N THR A 37 -0.40 5.15 -26.59
CA THR A 37 0.38 4.24 -25.74
C THR A 37 0.18 2.79 -26.15
N ARG A 38 -1.05 2.39 -26.45
CA ARG A 38 -1.37 1.04 -26.97
C ARG A 38 -0.63 0.75 -28.26
N ALA A 39 -0.74 1.64 -29.23
CA ALA A 39 -0.11 1.46 -30.54
C ALA A 39 1.41 1.40 -30.42
N TYR A 40 2.00 2.33 -29.69
CA TYR A 40 3.44 2.40 -29.48
C TYR A 40 3.98 1.16 -28.77
N ALA A 41 3.32 0.73 -27.69
CA ALA A 41 3.78 -0.44 -26.93
C ALA A 41 3.74 -1.72 -27.76
N LYS A 42 2.74 -1.88 -28.62
CA LYS A 42 2.66 -3.03 -29.53
C LYS A 42 3.75 -2.98 -30.61
N GLU A 43 3.99 -1.82 -31.19
CA GLU A 43 5.01 -1.64 -32.23
C GLU A 43 6.43 -1.86 -31.68
N GLN A 44 6.68 -1.44 -30.44
CA GLN A 44 7.98 -1.57 -29.79
C GLN A 44 8.22 -2.92 -29.10
N GLY A 45 7.29 -3.88 -29.18
CA GLY A 45 7.45 -5.17 -28.52
C GLY A 45 7.34 -5.12 -27.00
N LEU A 46 6.70 -4.07 -26.44
CA LEU A 46 6.54 -3.88 -24.99
C LEU A 46 5.19 -4.38 -24.48
N TRP A 47 4.35 -4.89 -25.38
CA TRP A 47 3.03 -5.40 -25.01
C TRP A 47 3.12 -6.80 -24.37
N ALA A 48 2.24 -7.08 -23.43
CA ALA A 48 2.31 -8.25 -22.56
C ALA A 48 2.51 -9.59 -23.27
N ASN A 49 1.81 -9.83 -24.38
CA ASN A 49 1.96 -11.08 -25.14
C ASN A 49 3.30 -11.19 -25.88
N GLN A 50 3.97 -10.09 -26.15
CA GLN A 50 5.29 -10.06 -26.79
C GLN A 50 6.41 -10.32 -25.78
N PHE A 51 6.17 -10.08 -24.49
CA PHE A 51 7.09 -10.39 -23.40
C PHE A 51 7.22 -11.88 -23.10
N ALA A 52 6.23 -12.69 -23.46
CA ALA A 52 6.21 -14.12 -23.17
C ALA A 52 7.39 -14.87 -23.83
N ASP A 53 7.84 -14.39 -24.97
CA ASP A 53 8.93 -15.01 -25.74
C ASP A 53 10.31 -14.41 -25.43
N ALA A 54 10.38 -13.46 -24.48
CA ALA A 54 11.64 -12.84 -24.11
C ALA A 54 12.60 -13.84 -23.46
N LYS A 55 13.87 -13.80 -23.89
CA LYS A 55 14.92 -14.63 -23.31
C LYS A 55 15.66 -13.86 -22.23
N PHE A 56 15.74 -14.45 -21.04
CA PHE A 56 16.40 -13.88 -19.88
C PHE A 56 17.60 -14.73 -19.47
N ASP A 57 18.63 -14.11 -18.93
CA ASP A 57 19.81 -14.82 -18.40
C ASP A 57 19.45 -15.72 -17.21
N ARG A 58 18.49 -15.30 -16.41
CA ARG A 58 17.97 -16.05 -15.24
C ARG A 58 16.47 -15.88 -15.12
N THR A 59 15.80 -16.97 -14.84
CA THR A 59 14.37 -16.99 -14.57
C THR A 59 14.11 -17.49 -13.17
N LEU A 60 13.26 -16.81 -12.42
CA LEU A 60 12.75 -17.23 -11.12
C LEU A 60 11.25 -17.44 -11.24
N ASN A 61 10.80 -18.61 -10.82
CA ASN A 61 9.39 -18.91 -10.70
C ASN A 61 8.96 -18.72 -9.25
N PHE A 62 7.96 -17.89 -9.02
CA PHE A 62 7.45 -17.60 -7.70
C PHE A 62 5.94 -17.77 -7.66
N ASP A 63 5.47 -18.66 -6.78
CA ASP A 63 4.04 -18.88 -6.57
C ASP A 63 3.49 -17.84 -5.58
N LEU A 64 2.68 -16.92 -6.08
CA LEU A 64 2.05 -15.88 -5.27
C LEU A 64 1.11 -16.43 -4.20
N SER A 65 0.59 -17.65 -4.36
CA SER A 65 -0.28 -18.29 -3.36
C SER A 65 0.46 -18.64 -2.06
N THR A 66 1.79 -18.68 -2.11
CA THR A 66 2.64 -18.93 -0.92
C THR A 66 2.84 -17.68 -0.07
N VAL A 67 2.41 -16.51 -0.54
CA VAL A 67 2.51 -15.25 0.20
C VAL A 67 1.45 -15.23 1.28
N VAL A 68 1.89 -15.24 2.54
CA VAL A 68 1.02 -15.16 3.71
C VAL A 68 1.18 -13.80 4.39
N LEU A 69 0.17 -13.41 5.15
CA LEU A 69 0.25 -12.22 5.98
C LEU A 69 1.43 -12.33 6.95
N SER A 70 2.29 -11.34 6.93
CA SER A 70 3.55 -11.37 7.66
C SER A 70 3.85 -10.03 8.30
N MET A 71 4.68 -10.06 9.33
CA MET A 71 5.24 -8.89 10.01
C MET A 71 6.76 -8.93 9.96
N ALA A 72 7.38 -7.79 10.15
CA ALA A 72 8.82 -7.67 10.39
C ALA A 72 9.11 -7.64 11.90
N GLY A 73 10.26 -8.15 12.30
CA GLY A 73 10.72 -8.15 13.68
C GLY A 73 10.81 -9.54 14.31
N PRO A 74 10.87 -9.63 15.68
CA PRO A 74 10.78 -8.53 16.63
C PRO A 74 12.06 -7.68 16.77
N SER A 75 13.23 -8.26 16.47
CA SER A 75 14.50 -7.59 16.75
C SER A 75 15.09 -6.88 15.54
N ASP A 76 14.75 -7.35 14.34
CA ASP A 76 15.39 -6.88 13.11
C ASP A 76 14.33 -6.68 12.00
N PRO A 77 14.36 -5.56 11.27
CA PRO A 77 13.34 -5.23 10.27
C PRO A 77 13.30 -6.19 9.07
N HIS A 78 14.35 -6.96 8.82
CA HIS A 78 14.34 -7.97 7.76
C HIS A 78 13.93 -9.38 8.21
N GLN A 79 13.75 -9.61 9.51
CA GLN A 79 13.13 -10.83 10.00
C GLN A 79 11.68 -10.88 9.56
N ARG A 80 11.26 -12.02 9.02
CA ARG A 80 9.88 -12.23 8.58
C ARG A 80 9.18 -13.21 9.50
N ILE A 81 8.04 -12.77 10.04
CA ILE A 81 7.19 -13.59 10.91
C ILE A 81 5.82 -13.69 10.27
N SER A 82 5.31 -14.91 10.07
CA SER A 82 3.90 -15.12 9.70
C SER A 82 2.99 -14.70 10.86
N LEU A 83 1.87 -14.05 10.56
CA LEU A 83 0.88 -13.71 11.57
C LEU A 83 0.38 -14.93 12.34
N SER A 84 0.34 -16.13 11.72
CA SER A 84 -0.03 -17.36 12.39
C SER A 84 0.92 -17.77 13.53
N ASN A 85 2.17 -17.29 13.50
CA ASN A 85 3.21 -17.68 14.46
C ASN A 85 3.40 -16.66 15.59
N LEU A 86 2.63 -15.54 15.59
CA LEU A 86 2.78 -14.51 16.62
C LEU A 86 2.51 -15.01 18.02
N GLN A 87 1.55 -15.92 18.17
CA GLN A 87 1.19 -16.48 19.47
C GLN A 87 2.30 -17.36 20.02
N ASP A 88 2.92 -18.20 19.19
CA ASP A 88 4.02 -19.09 19.60
C ASP A 88 5.27 -18.30 20.02
N LEU A 89 5.46 -17.13 19.45
CA LEU A 89 6.54 -16.21 19.81
C LEU A 89 6.21 -15.32 21.03
N GLY A 90 5.04 -15.51 21.65
CA GLY A 90 4.59 -14.71 22.78
C GLY A 90 4.26 -13.25 22.44
N LEU A 91 4.15 -12.92 21.15
CA LEU A 91 3.88 -11.55 20.66
C LEU A 91 2.39 -11.24 20.59
N ALA A 92 1.54 -12.26 20.66
CA ALA A 92 0.09 -12.12 20.74
C ALA A 92 -0.41 -12.78 22.02
N LYS A 93 -0.45 -12.03 23.11
CA LYS A 93 -0.98 -12.51 24.39
C LYS A 93 -2.48 -12.19 24.49
N SER A 94 -3.28 -13.22 24.79
CA SER A 94 -4.72 -13.05 25.02
C SER A 94 -5.04 -12.27 26.31
N ASN A 95 -4.12 -12.21 27.24
CA ASN A 95 -4.25 -11.58 28.55
C ASN A 95 -3.43 -10.28 28.61
N TRP A 96 -3.67 -9.37 27.66
CA TRP A 96 -3.10 -8.06 27.73
C TRP A 96 -3.76 -7.26 28.87
N SER A 97 -3.02 -7.01 29.92
CA SER A 97 -3.42 -6.08 30.96
C SER A 97 -2.91 -4.69 30.61
N PRO A 98 -3.75 -3.65 30.68
CA PRO A 98 -3.23 -2.28 30.56
C PRO A 98 -2.13 -2.10 31.59
N ALA A 99 -0.97 -1.58 31.18
CA ALA A 99 0.04 -1.19 32.15
C ALA A 99 -0.58 -0.21 33.14
N GLU A 100 -0.33 -0.38 34.42
CA GLU A 100 -0.89 0.50 35.47
C GLU A 100 -0.41 1.95 35.29
N ALA A 101 0.73 2.14 34.61
CA ALA A 101 1.20 3.43 34.13
C ALA A 101 2.13 3.24 32.92
N GLY A 102 1.90 4.00 31.84
CA GLY A 102 2.78 4.07 30.69
C GLY A 102 2.27 3.39 29.42
N ILE A 103 3.16 3.20 28.45
CA ILE A 103 2.90 2.58 27.16
C ILE A 103 3.00 1.07 27.35
N PRO A 104 1.98 0.27 27.01
CA PRO A 104 2.01 -1.18 27.20
C PRO A 104 2.96 -1.86 26.18
N ASP A 105 3.49 -3.03 26.58
CA ASP A 105 4.27 -3.88 25.69
C ASP A 105 3.46 -4.28 24.45
N GLY A 106 4.09 -4.19 23.28
CA GLY A 106 3.43 -4.47 22.01
C GLY A 106 2.51 -3.35 21.50
N ALA A 107 2.52 -2.17 22.15
CA ALA A 107 1.74 -1.04 21.69
C ALA A 107 2.20 -0.55 20.31
N VAL A 108 1.23 -0.18 19.46
CA VAL A 108 1.50 0.57 18.24
C VAL A 108 1.85 2.00 18.64
N LEU A 109 3.03 2.48 18.25
CA LEU A 109 3.51 3.84 18.51
C LEU A 109 3.32 4.76 17.33
N ILE A 110 3.43 4.23 16.12
CA ILE A 110 3.33 4.99 14.87
C ILE A 110 2.36 4.27 13.94
N ALA A 111 1.42 5.02 13.41
CA ALA A 111 0.54 4.58 12.34
C ALA A 111 0.56 5.64 11.23
N ALA A 112 1.20 5.34 10.13
CA ALA A 112 1.36 6.26 9.01
C ALA A 112 0.70 5.70 7.75
N ILE A 113 -0.05 6.55 7.06
CA ILE A 113 -0.50 6.31 5.69
C ILE A 113 0.43 7.13 4.81
N THR A 114 1.28 6.44 4.07
CA THR A 114 2.21 7.08 3.15
C THR A 114 2.29 6.28 1.87
N SER A 115 2.40 6.95 0.73
CA SER A 115 2.63 6.26 -0.53
C SER A 115 2.98 7.23 -1.65
N CYS A 116 3.77 6.74 -2.61
CA CYS A 116 3.93 7.39 -3.91
C CYS A 116 2.63 7.31 -4.72
N THR A 117 2.42 8.21 -5.65
CA THR A 117 1.23 8.23 -6.53
C THR A 117 1.00 6.90 -7.25
N ASN A 118 2.06 6.27 -7.75
CA ASN A 118 1.99 5.04 -8.54
C ASN A 118 1.76 3.78 -7.70
N THR A 119 2.14 3.79 -6.42
CA THR A 119 1.97 2.66 -5.50
C THR A 119 0.70 2.78 -4.65
N SER A 120 0.11 3.96 -4.58
CA SER A 120 -1.18 4.19 -3.92
C SER A 120 -2.31 3.59 -4.75
N ASN A 121 -2.86 2.47 -4.30
CA ASN A 121 -4.09 1.96 -4.88
C ASN A 121 -5.28 2.81 -4.39
N PRO A 122 -6.00 3.54 -5.26
CA PRO A 122 -7.12 4.38 -4.84
C PRO A 122 -8.20 3.62 -4.05
N ARG A 123 -8.44 2.35 -4.41
CA ARG A 123 -9.40 1.50 -3.68
C ARG A 123 -8.99 1.27 -2.24
N SER A 124 -7.70 1.00 -2.00
CA SER A 124 -7.18 0.78 -0.65
C SER A 124 -7.22 2.07 0.17
N VAL A 125 -6.89 3.20 -0.42
CA VAL A 125 -6.93 4.51 0.27
C VAL A 125 -8.37 4.92 0.60
N ILE A 126 -9.30 4.71 -0.32
CA ILE A 126 -10.73 4.93 -0.05
C ILE A 126 -11.24 3.98 1.04
N ALA A 127 -10.84 2.71 1.01
CA ALA A 127 -11.19 1.75 2.05
C ALA A 127 -10.68 2.17 3.43
N ALA A 128 -9.46 2.70 3.52
CA ALA A 128 -8.93 3.28 4.76
C ALA A 128 -9.76 4.48 5.24
N GLY A 129 -10.15 5.37 4.34
CA GLY A 129 -11.05 6.49 4.66
C GLY A 129 -12.43 6.05 5.15
N LEU A 130 -13.01 5.03 4.52
CA LEU A 130 -14.29 4.43 4.94
C LEU A 130 -14.16 3.74 6.30
N LEU A 131 -13.04 3.06 6.56
CA LEU A 131 -12.76 2.47 7.86
C LEU A 131 -12.67 3.55 8.94
N ALA A 132 -11.93 4.64 8.67
CA ALA A 132 -11.83 5.78 9.56
C ALA A 132 -13.21 6.39 9.86
N LYS A 133 -14.04 6.59 8.84
CA LYS A 133 -15.40 7.07 8.99
C LYS A 133 -16.23 6.18 9.93
N LYS A 134 -16.23 4.87 9.70
CA LYS A 134 -16.93 3.91 10.56
C LYS A 134 -16.38 3.88 11.99
N ALA A 135 -15.08 4.04 12.16
CA ALA A 135 -14.46 4.10 13.48
C ALA A 135 -14.92 5.34 14.27
N VAL A 136 -14.92 6.51 13.64
CA VAL A 136 -15.42 7.75 14.23
C VAL A 136 -16.91 7.63 14.59
N GLU A 137 -17.73 7.10 13.69
CA GLU A 137 -19.18 6.86 13.93
C GLU A 137 -19.43 5.93 15.12
N LYS A 138 -18.49 5.03 15.42
CA LYS A 138 -18.54 4.14 16.58
C LYS A 138 -17.89 4.73 17.85
N GLY A 139 -17.45 5.97 17.81
CA GLY A 139 -16.79 6.64 18.94
C GLY A 139 -15.38 6.11 19.23
N LEU A 140 -14.73 5.42 18.28
CA LEU A 140 -13.36 4.98 18.47
C LEU A 140 -12.42 6.17 18.34
N VAL A 141 -11.46 6.24 19.23
CA VAL A 141 -10.44 7.29 19.29
C VAL A 141 -9.03 6.69 19.25
N ARG A 142 -8.11 7.45 18.73
CA ARG A 142 -6.68 7.12 18.76
C ARG A 142 -6.19 7.17 20.21
N LYS A 143 -5.29 6.28 20.59
CA LYS A 143 -4.59 6.35 21.88
C LYS A 143 -3.57 7.51 21.85
N ASP A 144 -3.37 8.16 23.00
CA ASP A 144 -2.53 9.37 23.10
C ASP A 144 -1.07 9.12 22.73
N TRP A 145 -0.57 7.91 22.97
CA TRP A 145 0.81 7.53 22.60
C TRP A 145 1.00 7.17 21.12
N VAL A 146 -0.07 7.06 20.33
CA VAL A 146 0.06 6.72 18.89
C VAL A 146 0.22 7.97 18.06
N LYS A 147 1.35 8.11 17.41
CA LYS A 147 1.55 9.15 16.39
C LYS A 147 0.93 8.68 15.07
N THR A 148 0.01 9.45 14.54
CA THR A 148 -0.60 9.20 13.23
C THR A 148 -0.21 10.28 12.23
N SER A 149 -0.13 9.92 10.95
CA SER A 149 0.13 10.86 9.87
C SER A 149 -0.43 10.34 8.55
N PHE A 150 -0.70 11.28 7.63
CA PHE A 150 -1.09 10.97 6.26
C PHE A 150 -0.29 11.84 5.29
N ALA A 151 0.57 11.19 4.50
CA ALA A 151 1.38 11.80 3.47
C ALA A 151 0.94 11.28 2.09
N PRO A 152 -0.06 11.91 1.44
CA PRO A 152 -0.52 11.48 0.13
C PRO A 152 0.58 11.71 -0.93
N GLY A 153 0.77 10.73 -1.82
CA GLY A 153 1.80 10.80 -2.86
C GLY A 153 1.55 11.85 -3.94
N SER A 154 0.34 12.38 -4.02
CA SER A 154 -0.02 13.46 -4.94
C SER A 154 -1.31 14.16 -4.53
N LYS A 155 -1.52 15.37 -5.08
CA LYS A 155 -2.79 16.11 -4.95
C LYS A 155 -4.01 15.35 -5.50
N ALA A 156 -3.82 14.34 -6.35
CA ALA A 156 -4.92 13.51 -6.83
C ALA A 156 -5.56 12.70 -5.70
N VAL A 157 -4.75 12.18 -4.77
CA VAL A 157 -5.22 11.44 -3.59
C VAL A 157 -6.09 12.32 -2.70
N GLU A 158 -5.63 13.53 -2.42
CA GLU A 158 -6.40 14.51 -1.66
C GLU A 158 -7.74 14.84 -2.34
N LYS A 159 -7.71 15.06 -3.65
CA LYS A 159 -8.92 15.41 -4.43
C LYS A 159 -9.98 14.33 -4.37
N TYR A 160 -9.64 13.05 -4.61
CA TYR A 160 -10.66 12.01 -4.58
C TYR A 160 -11.14 11.69 -3.15
N LEU A 161 -10.30 11.79 -2.14
CA LEU A 161 -10.72 11.66 -0.74
C LEU A 161 -11.64 12.81 -0.30
N ASN A 162 -11.34 14.03 -0.74
CA ASN A 162 -12.19 15.19 -0.49
C ASN A 162 -13.56 15.03 -1.20
N ALA A 163 -13.56 14.64 -2.46
CA ALA A 163 -14.80 14.38 -3.22
C ALA A 163 -15.66 13.27 -2.58
N ALA A 164 -15.03 12.29 -1.92
CA ALA A 164 -15.70 11.23 -1.18
C ALA A 164 -16.06 11.61 0.27
N ASN A 165 -15.74 12.83 0.74
CA ASN A 165 -15.92 13.27 2.13
C ASN A 165 -15.21 12.37 3.17
N LEU A 166 -13.99 11.91 2.85
CA LEU A 166 -13.22 10.98 3.68
C LEU A 166 -11.99 11.62 4.36
N LEU A 167 -11.61 12.85 3.99
CA LEU A 167 -10.50 13.56 4.64
C LEU A 167 -10.80 13.89 6.09
N LYS A 168 -12.01 14.38 6.38
CA LYS A 168 -12.38 14.74 7.76
C LYS A 168 -12.35 13.53 8.70
N PRO A 169 -12.98 12.37 8.40
CA PRO A 169 -12.87 11.19 9.25
C PRO A 169 -11.43 10.73 9.50
N LEU A 170 -10.56 10.81 8.50
CA LEU A 170 -9.14 10.50 8.66
C LEU A 170 -8.48 11.48 9.65
N ALA A 171 -8.73 12.77 9.49
CA ALA A 171 -8.20 13.81 10.39
C ALA A 171 -8.72 13.66 11.84
N ASP A 172 -9.99 13.30 12.00
CA ASP A 172 -10.61 13.07 13.33
C ASP A 172 -9.91 11.91 14.08
N LEU A 173 -9.33 10.93 13.39
CA LEU A 173 -8.47 9.88 13.95
C LEU A 173 -7.00 10.28 14.02
N GLY A 174 -6.65 11.53 13.69
CA GLY A 174 -5.30 12.06 13.74
C GLY A 174 -4.47 11.84 12.47
N PHE A 175 -5.04 11.25 11.41
CA PHE A 175 -4.40 11.13 10.10
C PHE A 175 -4.58 12.41 9.29
N GLY A 176 -4.09 13.52 9.82
CA GLY A 176 -4.00 14.77 9.08
C GLY A 176 -2.95 14.70 7.96
N ILE A 177 -3.18 15.46 6.89
CA ILE A 177 -2.19 15.63 5.80
C ILE A 177 -0.99 16.40 6.33
N ILE A 178 0.21 15.90 6.03
CA ILE A 178 1.50 16.51 6.36
C ILE A 178 2.29 16.86 5.11
#